data_4774c980b88c6dd5f750ddaf33d142d8
#
_entry.id   4774c980b88c6dd5f750ddaf33d142d8
#
_cell.length_a   1.000
_cell.length_b   1.000
_cell.length_c   1.000
_cell.angle_alpha   90.00
_cell.angle_beta   90.00
_cell.angle_gamma   90.00
#
_symmetry.space_group_name_H-M   'P 1'
#
loop_
_entity.id
_entity.type
_entity.pdbx_description
1 polymer ?
#
loop_
_entity_poly.entity_id
_entity_poly.type
_entity_poly.pdbx_seq_one_letter_code
_entity_poly.pdbx_strand_id
1 'polypeptide(L)'
;MQNLAFSQADLSAEGRVLDSLSREPIAFARIFNKSTKQGTISSEDGYFRIELSSSVDSIEVKIVGYKRVLINLDQSFNTILLEPNAKELAEIEISVADNTELFDLLQKCSKNRSSKKTAKGYYTLASFLETAQVELVEGYYNLALDNYDLRAMELKAGRLALQTFNDRFFTSQAGSNAVSQLRTFSKNDFFLKTPLNVKKNEGKTLFRLELLSRYIDENKDSVYVIKYRPKGKSAKNFEGRIWLNISQSVVQKITMNCSDCETHPFLPIFPSDSINAVEMRITKTFSISDGHAHLNHVDFRYRVNYVSRPGNPEETRYTVETKAVLYAYDINSSFQLPKFTFDQPTNDYRKINAFPYNSFFWEKNNEFDVNHQNNRNDSFFNHPSSVTNVHFFKSSNTNWKSRNPLEKRSGYLEHPYIHWSKNRVFLREMIADTTSVGTRTKEKSLLYKLDVQLFMDINDYGDSLHFLTETVFDPYNTYYYLPIDNFANCFINMYFDLCEIQRRELEKMLFSISNPTVEKLQVAYDNFMLYAQKQRELFLKEVDRGTVKKTMEKWNAYIFHEIGNDNISLFEVNY
;
A
#
# COMPACT_ATOMS: atom_id res chain seq x y z
N MET A 1 -15.80 23.81 29.77
CA MET A 1 -15.49 24.94 28.86
C MET A 1 -15.15 24.33 27.50
N GLN A 2 -16.05 24.50 26.55
CA GLN A 2 -15.80 24.07 25.16
C GLN A 2 -14.77 25.02 24.56
N ASN A 3 -13.58 24.50 24.26
CA ASN A 3 -12.64 25.20 23.41
C ASN A 3 -13.19 25.14 21.98
N LEU A 4 -13.75 26.26 21.54
CA LEU A 4 -13.97 26.55 20.14
C LEU A 4 -12.58 26.71 19.50
N ALA A 5 -11.99 25.64 19.01
CA ALA A 5 -10.91 25.71 18.04
C ALA A 5 -11.51 26.32 16.78
N PHE A 6 -11.16 27.58 16.49
CA PHE A 6 -11.37 28.15 15.17
C PHE A 6 -10.57 27.29 14.20
N SER A 7 -11.24 26.49 13.38
CA SER A 7 -10.65 25.89 12.19
C SER A 7 -10.14 27.03 11.33
N GLN A 8 -8.82 27.20 11.28
CA GLN A 8 -8.20 28.01 10.25
C GLN A 8 -8.60 27.34 8.93
N ALA A 9 -9.30 28.04 8.06
CA ALA A 9 -9.67 27.50 6.75
C ALA A 9 -8.38 27.07 6.05
N ASP A 10 -8.27 25.77 5.77
CA ASP A 10 -7.10 25.21 5.08
C ASP A 10 -7.02 25.87 3.70
N LEU A 11 -6.08 26.79 3.54
CA LEU A 11 -5.83 27.48 2.28
C LEU A 11 -5.21 26.47 1.32
N SER A 12 -5.83 26.21 0.18
CA SER A 12 -5.29 25.32 -0.84
C SER A 12 -5.41 25.92 -2.24
N ALA A 13 -4.44 25.63 -3.09
CA ALA A 13 -4.48 25.91 -4.52
C ALA A 13 -4.72 24.63 -5.32
N GLU A 14 -5.48 24.75 -6.37
CA GLU A 14 -5.75 23.68 -7.33
C GLU A 14 -5.37 24.11 -8.73
N GLY A 15 -5.08 23.13 -9.61
CA GLY A 15 -4.76 23.47 -10.99
C GLY A 15 -4.39 22.27 -11.85
N ARG A 16 -3.87 22.59 -13.04
CA ARG A 16 -3.36 21.60 -13.99
C ARG A 16 -1.96 21.95 -14.47
N VAL A 17 -1.13 20.92 -14.63
CA VAL A 17 0.18 21.00 -15.26
C VAL A 17 0.06 20.47 -16.69
N LEU A 18 0.39 21.30 -17.67
CA LEU A 18 0.29 20.99 -19.08
C LEU A 18 1.62 21.22 -19.79
N ASP A 19 1.88 20.47 -20.86
CA ASP A 19 2.95 20.74 -21.78
C ASP A 19 2.69 22.07 -22.53
N SER A 20 3.68 22.95 -22.58
CA SER A 20 3.51 24.28 -23.17
C SER A 20 3.30 24.24 -24.67
N LEU A 21 3.77 23.19 -25.38
CA LEU A 21 3.70 23.02 -26.81
C LEU A 21 2.45 22.24 -27.25
N SER A 22 2.28 21.01 -26.70
CA SER A 22 1.18 20.13 -27.09
C SER A 22 -0.12 20.41 -26.36
N ARG A 23 -0.06 21.11 -25.21
CA ARG A 23 -1.16 21.31 -24.26
C ARG A 23 -1.69 20.02 -23.65
N GLU A 24 -0.99 18.93 -23.82
CA GLU A 24 -1.31 17.66 -23.17
C GLU A 24 -1.02 17.72 -21.67
N PRO A 25 -1.78 16.99 -20.85
CA PRO A 25 -1.53 16.89 -19.42
C PRO A 25 -0.15 16.29 -19.11
N ILE A 26 0.54 16.86 -18.14
CA ILE A 26 1.79 16.31 -17.62
C ILE A 26 1.48 15.59 -16.31
N ALA A 27 1.50 14.27 -16.35
CA ALA A 27 1.34 13.42 -15.20
C ALA A 27 2.60 13.38 -14.32
N PHE A 28 2.38 13.31 -13.01
CA PHE A 28 3.43 13.07 -12.01
C PHE A 28 4.52 14.16 -11.93
N ALA A 29 4.18 15.39 -12.31
CA ALA A 29 5.02 16.54 -12.02
C ALA A 29 5.01 16.80 -10.51
N ARG A 30 6.17 16.96 -9.90
CA ARG A 30 6.29 17.34 -8.50
C ARG A 30 5.93 18.82 -8.34
N ILE A 31 5.01 19.10 -7.44
CA ILE A 31 4.58 20.42 -7.02
C ILE A 31 5.00 20.59 -5.55
N PHE A 32 5.81 21.60 -5.23
CA PHE A 32 6.39 21.75 -3.91
C PHE A 32 6.26 23.19 -3.41
N ASN A 33 5.63 23.34 -2.25
CA ASN A 33 5.54 24.61 -1.54
C ASN A 33 6.75 24.76 -0.59
N LYS A 34 7.57 25.76 -0.85
CA LYS A 34 8.78 26.01 -0.05
C LYS A 34 8.46 26.55 1.34
N SER A 35 7.35 27.25 1.50
CA SER A 35 6.92 27.88 2.76
C SER A 35 6.42 26.83 3.75
N THR A 36 5.49 25.98 3.33
CA THR A 36 4.94 24.89 4.14
C THR A 36 5.84 23.66 4.20
N LYS A 37 6.81 23.54 3.27
CA LYS A 37 7.64 22.34 3.03
C LYS A 37 6.82 21.11 2.62
N GLN A 38 5.61 21.32 2.17
CA GLN A 38 4.73 20.26 1.67
C GLN A 38 4.86 20.11 0.16
N GLY A 39 4.54 18.93 -0.34
CA GLY A 39 4.59 18.64 -1.77
C GLY A 39 3.52 17.65 -2.18
N THR A 40 3.09 17.79 -3.43
CA THR A 40 2.19 16.86 -4.10
C THR A 40 2.73 16.52 -5.49
N ILE A 41 2.00 15.69 -6.22
CA ILE A 41 2.28 15.39 -7.64
C ILE A 41 1.03 15.65 -8.48
N SER A 42 1.20 15.96 -9.75
CA SER A 42 0.06 16.00 -10.67
C SER A 42 -0.45 14.59 -10.99
N SER A 43 -1.77 14.45 -11.12
CA SER A 43 -2.45 13.23 -11.55
C SER A 43 -2.18 12.90 -13.04
N GLU A 44 -2.77 11.82 -13.56
CA GLU A 44 -2.65 11.44 -14.98
C GLU A 44 -3.18 12.51 -15.94
N ASP A 45 -4.20 13.26 -15.54
CA ASP A 45 -4.77 14.37 -16.29
C ASP A 45 -4.13 15.73 -15.96
N GLY A 46 -2.97 15.71 -15.30
CA GLY A 46 -2.18 16.88 -14.94
C GLY A 46 -2.71 17.66 -13.75
N TYR A 47 -3.82 17.27 -13.15
CA TYR A 47 -4.43 17.97 -12.03
C TYR A 47 -3.61 17.85 -10.73
N PHE A 48 -3.62 18.90 -9.90
CA PHE A 48 -2.99 18.90 -8.57
C PHE A 48 -3.79 19.74 -7.57
N ARG A 49 -3.56 19.46 -6.29
CA ARG A 49 -3.96 20.28 -5.15
C ARG A 49 -2.79 20.39 -4.19
N ILE A 50 -2.56 21.56 -3.60
CA ILE A 50 -1.48 21.81 -2.64
C ILE A 50 -1.92 22.81 -1.58
N GLU A 51 -1.50 22.57 -0.33
CA GLU A 51 -1.74 23.52 0.76
C GLU A 51 -0.87 24.76 0.64
N LEU A 52 -1.46 25.90 0.98
CA LEU A 52 -0.82 27.22 0.99
C LEU A 52 -0.64 27.70 2.42
N SER A 53 0.47 28.37 2.71
CA SER A 53 0.71 29.05 3.99
C SER A 53 0.04 30.44 4.06
N SER A 54 -0.31 31.00 2.90
CA SER A 54 -0.92 32.33 2.74
C SER A 54 -1.82 32.34 1.51
N SER A 55 -2.56 33.42 1.30
CA SER A 55 -3.45 33.57 0.14
C SER A 55 -2.74 33.46 -1.20
N VAL A 56 -1.42 33.67 -1.23
CA VAL A 56 -0.55 33.49 -2.40
C VAL A 56 0.78 32.93 -1.94
N ASP A 57 1.20 31.78 -2.50
CA ASP A 57 2.47 31.12 -2.16
C ASP A 57 3.31 30.84 -3.40
N SER A 58 4.65 30.84 -3.20
CA SER A 58 5.61 30.49 -4.26
C SER A 58 5.83 28.98 -4.31
N ILE A 59 5.40 28.39 -5.40
CA ILE A 59 5.40 26.94 -5.64
C ILE A 59 6.42 26.59 -6.69
N GLU A 60 7.19 25.53 -6.45
CA GLU A 60 8.11 24.95 -7.40
C GLU A 60 7.44 23.76 -8.12
N VAL A 61 7.42 23.79 -9.45
CA VAL A 61 6.93 22.66 -10.25
C VAL A 61 8.07 22.09 -11.11
N LYS A 62 8.28 20.79 -11.00
CA LYS A 62 9.42 20.10 -11.63
C LYS A 62 9.05 18.68 -12.08
N ILE A 63 9.53 18.33 -13.28
CA ILE A 63 9.52 16.95 -13.79
C ILE A 63 10.70 16.74 -14.72
N VAL A 64 11.22 15.52 -14.79
CA VAL A 64 12.34 15.16 -15.68
C VAL A 64 11.95 15.32 -17.15
N GLY A 65 12.73 16.08 -17.89
CA GLY A 65 12.49 16.39 -19.30
C GLY A 65 11.88 17.76 -19.56
N TYR A 66 11.54 18.52 -18.51
CA TYR A 66 10.96 19.87 -18.59
C TYR A 66 11.75 20.87 -17.76
N LYS A 67 11.66 22.14 -18.14
CA LYS A 67 12.22 23.24 -17.34
C LYS A 67 11.43 23.38 -16.04
N ARG A 68 12.17 23.58 -14.95
CA ARG A 68 11.56 23.92 -13.65
C ARG A 68 10.88 25.29 -13.73
N VAL A 69 9.70 25.38 -13.12
CA VAL A 69 8.96 26.63 -13.00
C VAL A 69 8.79 26.98 -11.52
N LEU A 70 9.03 28.25 -11.20
CA LEU A 70 8.64 28.87 -9.93
C LEU A 70 7.47 29.80 -10.25
N ILE A 71 6.34 29.58 -9.62
CA ILE A 71 5.11 30.31 -9.87
C ILE A 71 4.42 30.65 -8.55
N ASN A 72 3.78 31.78 -8.49
CA ASN A 72 2.92 32.13 -7.37
C ASN A 72 1.52 31.59 -7.66
N LEU A 73 1.01 30.77 -6.75
CA LEU A 73 -0.35 30.24 -6.80
C LEU A 73 -1.23 30.93 -5.77
N ASP A 74 -2.48 31.12 -6.14
CA ASP A 74 -3.54 31.56 -5.26
C ASP A 74 -4.64 30.50 -5.16
N GLN A 75 -5.72 30.78 -4.47
CA GLN A 75 -6.86 29.87 -4.30
C GLN A 75 -7.71 29.66 -5.57
N SER A 76 -7.40 30.38 -6.67
CA SER A 76 -8.06 30.15 -7.95
C SER A 76 -7.55 28.88 -8.64
N PHE A 77 -8.26 28.43 -9.66
CA PHE A 77 -7.79 27.32 -10.48
C PHE A 77 -6.62 27.76 -11.37
N ASN A 78 -5.47 27.12 -11.18
CA ASN A 78 -4.21 27.49 -11.81
C ASN A 78 -3.87 26.59 -13.00
N THR A 79 -3.42 27.16 -14.12
CA THR A 79 -2.87 26.39 -15.25
C THR A 79 -1.38 26.64 -15.34
N ILE A 80 -0.57 25.60 -15.13
CA ILE A 80 0.88 25.65 -15.15
C ILE A 80 1.38 25.02 -16.46
N LEU A 81 2.10 25.81 -17.24
CA LEU A 81 2.69 25.38 -18.50
C LEU A 81 4.16 25.07 -18.30
N LEU A 82 4.57 23.82 -18.54
CA LEU A 82 5.97 23.42 -18.50
C LEU A 82 6.55 23.36 -19.92
N GLU A 83 7.70 23.98 -20.10
CA GLU A 83 8.44 23.95 -21.36
C GLU A 83 9.36 22.71 -21.39
N PRO A 84 9.30 21.86 -22.44
CA PRO A 84 10.25 20.76 -22.59
C PRO A 84 11.70 21.26 -22.62
N ASN A 85 12.60 20.56 -21.93
CA ASN A 85 14.04 20.88 -21.96
C ASN A 85 14.68 20.60 -23.30
N ALA A 86 14.19 19.61 -24.02
CA ALA A 86 14.69 19.26 -25.34
C ALA A 86 13.79 19.88 -26.41
N LYS A 87 14.28 20.91 -27.13
CA LYS A 87 13.99 20.95 -28.55
C LYS A 87 14.59 19.67 -29.08
N GLU A 88 13.80 18.79 -29.69
CA GLU A 88 14.32 17.67 -30.47
C GLU A 88 15.38 18.23 -31.38
N LEU A 89 16.65 17.96 -31.07
CA LEU A 89 17.70 18.20 -32.01
C LEU A 89 17.36 17.34 -33.20
N ALA A 90 17.32 17.95 -34.39
CA ALA A 90 17.21 17.25 -35.66
C ALA A 90 18.05 15.96 -35.57
N GLU A 91 17.40 14.83 -35.92
CA GLU A 91 17.94 13.48 -35.87
C GLU A 91 19.44 13.47 -36.11
N ILE A 92 20.24 13.46 -35.04
CA ILE A 92 21.68 13.27 -35.19
C ILE A 92 21.79 11.79 -35.47
N GLU A 93 21.94 11.42 -36.75
CA GLU A 93 22.45 10.13 -37.16
C GLU A 93 23.82 9.94 -36.52
N ILE A 94 23.88 9.56 -35.26
CA ILE A 94 25.08 9.00 -34.69
C ILE A 94 25.22 7.65 -35.37
N SER A 95 26.16 7.58 -36.31
CA SER A 95 26.49 6.38 -37.04
C SER A 95 26.54 5.18 -36.12
N VAL A 96 26.00 4.06 -36.56
CA VAL A 96 25.84 2.77 -35.87
C VAL A 96 27.19 2.16 -35.42
N ALA A 97 28.27 2.90 -35.45
CA ALA A 97 29.58 2.47 -34.99
C ALA A 97 29.63 2.47 -33.46
N ASP A 98 29.57 1.27 -32.96
CA ASP A 98 29.93 0.83 -31.60
C ASP A 98 29.34 1.59 -30.40
N ASN A 99 28.15 1.18 -29.97
CA ASN A 99 27.48 1.65 -28.75
C ASN A 99 28.26 1.37 -27.45
N THR A 100 29.55 1.06 -27.52
CA THR A 100 30.39 0.70 -26.35
C THR A 100 30.46 1.83 -25.35
N GLU A 101 30.54 3.08 -25.80
CA GLU A 101 30.59 4.26 -24.94
C GLU A 101 29.29 4.42 -24.12
N LEU A 102 28.12 4.21 -24.73
CA LEU A 102 26.86 4.32 -24.03
C LEU A 102 26.74 3.24 -22.92
N PHE A 103 27.20 2.02 -23.20
CA PHE A 103 27.25 0.97 -22.15
C PHE A 103 28.26 1.32 -21.05
N ASP A 104 29.37 1.99 -21.35
CA ASP A 104 30.32 2.46 -20.34
C ASP A 104 29.72 3.52 -19.43
N LEU A 105 28.95 4.45 -20.01
CA LEU A 105 28.20 5.44 -19.22
C LEU A 105 27.19 4.80 -18.30
N LEU A 106 26.40 3.83 -18.79
CA LEU A 106 25.42 3.08 -17.94
C LEU A 106 26.12 2.31 -16.81
N GLN A 107 27.28 1.72 -17.07
CA GLN A 107 28.07 1.02 -16.05
C GLN A 107 28.64 1.95 -14.97
N LYS A 108 29.03 3.18 -15.32
CA LYS A 108 29.46 4.18 -14.32
C LYS A 108 28.35 4.46 -13.32
N CYS A 109 27.11 4.61 -13.78
CA CYS A 109 25.95 4.85 -12.90
C CYS A 109 25.70 3.70 -11.94
N SER A 110 25.98 2.47 -12.35
CA SER A 110 25.81 1.30 -11.48
C SER A 110 26.77 1.26 -10.30
N LYS A 111 27.88 1.97 -10.37
CA LYS A 111 28.92 2.03 -9.32
C LYS A 111 28.65 3.11 -8.25
N ASN A 112 27.89 4.12 -8.59
CA ASN A 112 27.57 5.24 -7.69
C ASN A 112 26.42 4.82 -6.74
N ARG A 113 26.74 3.94 -5.79
CA ARG A 113 25.77 3.34 -4.85
C ARG A 113 26.26 3.54 -3.44
N SER A 114 25.53 4.27 -2.60
CA SER A 114 25.49 4.01 -1.17
C SER A 114 24.69 5.04 -0.36
N SER A 115 23.42 5.07 -0.51
CA SER A 115 22.62 5.88 0.41
C SER A 115 21.34 5.13 0.75
N LYS A 116 21.30 4.56 1.94
CA LYS A 116 20.07 4.05 2.54
C LYS A 116 19.35 5.24 3.17
N LYS A 117 18.10 5.46 2.78
CA LYS A 117 17.25 6.52 3.32
C LYS A 117 15.88 5.96 3.69
N THR A 118 15.23 6.61 4.61
CA THR A 118 13.80 6.45 4.85
C THR A 118 13.04 7.54 4.13
N ALA A 119 11.80 7.30 3.82
CA ALA A 119 10.89 8.30 3.28
C ALA A 119 9.45 7.94 3.64
N LYS A 120 8.56 8.93 3.62
CA LYS A 120 7.14 8.65 3.55
C LYS A 120 6.76 8.31 2.12
N GLY A 121 5.75 7.44 1.94
CA GLY A 121 5.25 7.05 0.64
C GLY A 121 3.73 7.07 0.58
N TYR A 122 3.21 7.49 -0.56
CA TYR A 122 1.82 7.32 -0.93
C TYR A 122 1.72 6.32 -2.08
N TYR A 123 0.84 5.34 -1.93
CA TYR A 123 0.61 4.30 -2.91
C TYR A 123 -0.86 4.24 -3.28
N THR A 124 -1.15 4.15 -4.56
CA THR A 124 -2.49 3.91 -5.09
C THR A 124 -2.46 2.85 -6.17
N LEU A 125 -3.51 2.03 -6.22
CA LEU A 125 -3.72 1.01 -7.25
C LEU A 125 -5.19 0.97 -7.63
N ALA A 126 -5.47 0.99 -8.92
CA ALA A 126 -6.80 0.80 -9.47
C ALA A 126 -6.78 -0.30 -10.54
N SER A 127 -7.66 -1.29 -10.42
CA SER A 127 -7.84 -2.34 -11.43
C SER A 127 -9.18 -2.21 -12.13
N PHE A 128 -9.15 -2.45 -13.42
CA PHE A 128 -10.31 -2.38 -14.32
C PHE A 128 -10.47 -3.71 -15.05
N LEU A 129 -11.68 -4.19 -15.10
CA LEU A 129 -12.07 -5.32 -15.93
C LEU A 129 -12.88 -4.78 -17.09
N GLU A 130 -12.37 -4.95 -18.31
CA GLU A 130 -12.88 -4.23 -19.46
C GLU A 130 -12.81 -2.70 -19.23
N THR A 131 -13.94 -2.07 -18.92
CA THR A 131 -14.03 -0.64 -18.57
C THR A 131 -14.53 -0.40 -17.14
N ALA A 132 -14.96 -1.45 -16.45
CA ALA A 132 -15.49 -1.36 -15.10
C ALA A 132 -14.36 -1.39 -14.06
N GLN A 133 -14.31 -0.42 -13.16
CA GLN A 133 -13.41 -0.46 -12.02
C GLN A 133 -13.86 -1.55 -11.05
N VAL A 134 -12.95 -2.42 -10.65
CA VAL A 134 -13.22 -3.56 -9.77
C VAL A 134 -12.41 -3.53 -8.48
N GLU A 135 -11.32 -2.74 -8.45
CA GLU A 135 -10.45 -2.62 -7.30
C GLU A 135 -9.91 -1.20 -7.17
N LEU A 136 -9.85 -0.72 -5.94
CA LEU A 136 -9.15 0.51 -5.58
C LEU A 136 -8.44 0.28 -4.24
N VAL A 137 -7.15 0.54 -4.20
CA VAL A 137 -6.30 0.47 -3.01
C VAL A 137 -5.55 1.77 -2.87
N GLU A 138 -5.55 2.33 -1.68
CA GLU A 138 -4.74 3.50 -1.34
C GLU A 138 -4.07 3.28 0.02
N GLY A 139 -2.87 3.80 0.18
CA GLY A 139 -2.16 3.66 1.44
C GLY A 139 -0.97 4.58 1.61
N TYR A 140 -0.71 4.92 2.86
CA TYR A 140 0.47 5.61 3.32
C TYR A 140 1.44 4.63 3.93
N TYR A 141 2.72 4.77 3.60
CA TYR A 141 3.76 3.82 3.98
C TYR A 141 5.01 4.52 4.48
N ASN A 142 5.75 3.85 5.35
CA ASN A 142 7.17 4.11 5.52
C ASN A 142 7.94 3.33 4.46
N LEU A 143 8.82 4.01 3.75
CA LEU A 143 9.65 3.43 2.71
C LEU A 143 11.09 3.34 3.19
N ALA A 144 11.69 2.15 3.03
CA ALA A 144 13.13 1.98 3.13
C ALA A 144 13.73 2.01 1.73
N LEU A 145 14.44 3.08 1.38
CA LEU A 145 15.06 3.28 0.08
C LEU A 145 16.52 2.82 0.10
N ASP A 146 16.94 2.17 -0.98
CA ASP A 146 18.34 1.82 -1.25
C ASP A 146 18.71 2.38 -2.64
N ASN A 147 19.09 3.65 -2.67
CA ASN A 147 19.32 4.42 -3.90
C ASN A 147 18.08 4.38 -4.83
N TYR A 148 18.25 3.69 -5.97
CA TYR A 148 17.26 3.59 -7.04
C TYR A 148 16.09 2.64 -6.73
N ASP A 149 16.18 1.86 -5.65
CA ASP A 149 15.28 0.76 -5.41
C ASP A 149 14.59 0.87 -4.04
N LEU A 150 13.40 0.34 -3.98
CA LEU A 150 12.64 0.19 -2.76
C LEU A 150 13.04 -1.11 -2.08
N ARG A 151 13.48 -1.04 -0.83
CA ARG A 151 13.87 -2.21 -0.03
C ARG A 151 12.71 -2.79 0.75
N ALA A 152 11.88 -1.90 1.35
CA ALA A 152 10.72 -2.28 2.12
C ALA A 152 9.65 -1.19 2.08
N MET A 153 8.39 -1.61 2.27
CA MET A 153 7.22 -0.77 2.48
C MET A 153 6.50 -1.25 3.73
N GLU A 154 6.35 -0.38 4.72
CA GLU A 154 5.63 -0.67 5.96
C GLU A 154 4.38 0.20 6.04
N LEU A 155 3.22 -0.44 6.09
CA LEU A 155 1.92 0.25 6.05
C LEU A 155 1.70 1.10 7.29
N LYS A 156 1.35 2.37 7.10
CA LYS A 156 0.88 3.29 8.14
C LYS A 156 -0.63 3.30 8.21
N ALA A 157 -1.28 3.55 7.10
CA ALA A 157 -2.73 3.57 6.98
C ALA A 157 -3.13 3.15 5.56
N GLY A 158 -4.22 2.43 5.41
CA GLY A 158 -4.71 1.99 4.12
C GLY A 158 -6.23 1.97 4.03
N ARG A 159 -6.73 2.18 2.83
CA ARG A 159 -8.13 1.95 2.46
C ARG A 159 -8.22 1.17 1.17
N LEU A 160 -9.22 0.34 1.07
CA LEU A 160 -9.51 -0.45 -0.12
C LEU A 160 -11.01 -0.55 -0.38
N ALA A 161 -11.36 -0.68 -1.65
CA ALA A 161 -12.70 -1.03 -2.09
C ALA A 161 -12.62 -2.04 -3.24
N LEU A 162 -13.52 -3.01 -3.21
CA LEU A 162 -13.63 -4.07 -4.21
C LEU A 162 -15.07 -4.17 -4.70
N GLN A 163 -15.24 -4.39 -6.00
CA GLN A 163 -16.54 -4.73 -6.59
C GLN A 163 -16.45 -6.07 -7.33
N THR A 164 -17.57 -6.78 -7.36
CA THR A 164 -17.69 -8.01 -8.14
C THR A 164 -17.94 -7.69 -9.62
N PHE A 165 -17.35 -8.52 -10.47
CA PHE A 165 -17.70 -8.58 -11.88
C PHE A 165 -18.09 -10.03 -12.21
N ASN A 166 -19.30 -10.24 -12.76
CA ASN A 166 -19.85 -11.58 -12.99
C ASN A 166 -19.74 -12.49 -11.75
N ASP A 167 -20.15 -11.95 -10.59
CA ASP A 167 -20.12 -12.62 -9.29
C ASP A 167 -18.74 -13.06 -8.79
N ARG A 168 -17.66 -12.46 -9.30
CA ARG A 168 -16.29 -12.73 -8.88
C ARG A 168 -15.54 -11.45 -8.53
N PHE A 169 -14.56 -11.58 -7.63
CA PHE A 169 -13.61 -10.53 -7.36
C PHE A 169 -12.31 -10.76 -8.14
N PHE A 170 -11.80 -9.69 -8.71
CA PHE A 170 -10.48 -9.67 -9.32
C PHE A 170 -9.62 -8.69 -8.52
N THR A 171 -8.61 -9.20 -7.85
CA THR A 171 -7.74 -8.39 -7.02
C THR A 171 -6.30 -8.52 -7.45
N SER A 172 -5.56 -7.42 -7.37
CA SER A 172 -4.12 -7.40 -7.60
C SER A 172 -3.39 -7.79 -6.32
N GLN A 173 -3.33 -9.09 -6.02
CA GLN A 173 -2.70 -9.62 -4.81
C GLN A 173 -1.26 -9.16 -4.60
N ALA A 174 -0.55 -8.93 -5.69
CA ALA A 174 0.88 -8.64 -5.70
C ALA A 174 1.20 -7.14 -5.87
N GLY A 175 0.20 -6.23 -5.80
CA GLY A 175 0.37 -4.83 -6.19
C GLY A 175 1.56 -4.13 -5.54
N SER A 176 1.55 -3.90 -4.22
CA SER A 176 2.69 -3.27 -3.53
C SER A 176 3.94 -4.14 -3.55
N ASN A 177 3.79 -5.47 -3.46
CA ASN A 177 4.91 -6.40 -3.57
C ASN A 177 5.58 -6.34 -4.94
N ALA A 178 4.82 -6.27 -6.04
CA ALA A 178 5.37 -6.13 -7.39
C ALA A 178 6.19 -4.84 -7.52
N VAL A 179 5.66 -3.71 -7.02
CA VAL A 179 6.41 -2.43 -7.00
C VAL A 179 7.68 -2.55 -6.16
N SER A 180 7.62 -3.20 -4.99
CA SER A 180 8.78 -3.37 -4.12
C SER A 180 9.87 -4.29 -4.70
N GLN A 181 9.54 -5.14 -5.66
CA GLN A 181 10.46 -6.06 -6.33
C GLN A 181 11.12 -5.46 -7.58
N LEU A 182 10.68 -4.30 -8.07
CA LEU A 182 11.27 -3.63 -9.22
C LEU A 182 12.69 -3.17 -8.93
N ARG A 183 13.69 -3.82 -9.53
CA ARG A 183 15.11 -3.49 -9.37
C ARG A 183 15.63 -2.73 -10.59
N THR A 184 16.43 -1.69 -10.35
CA THR A 184 17.01 -0.86 -11.40
C THR A 184 18.35 -1.42 -11.88
N PHE A 185 19.24 -1.79 -10.95
CA PHE A 185 20.60 -2.23 -11.27
C PHE A 185 20.92 -3.68 -10.86
N SER A 186 20.05 -4.32 -10.11
CA SER A 186 20.21 -5.73 -9.74
C SER A 186 19.28 -6.62 -10.54
N LYS A 187 19.74 -7.85 -10.81
CA LYS A 187 18.90 -8.85 -11.46
C LYS A 187 17.68 -9.15 -10.61
N ASN A 188 16.57 -9.35 -11.25
CA ASN A 188 15.31 -9.79 -10.64
C ASN A 188 14.73 -10.94 -11.47
N ASP A 189 14.37 -12.03 -10.81
CA ASP A 189 13.82 -13.20 -11.49
C ASP A 189 12.31 -13.05 -11.83
N PHE A 190 11.65 -12.02 -11.27
CA PHE A 190 10.23 -11.72 -11.52
C PHE A 190 9.99 -10.70 -12.64
N PHE A 191 11.04 -10.04 -13.14
CA PHE A 191 10.92 -9.03 -14.17
C PHE A 191 11.95 -9.23 -15.29
N LEU A 192 11.62 -8.72 -16.46
CA LEU A 192 12.47 -8.76 -17.63
C LEU A 192 13.77 -7.95 -17.42
N LYS A 193 14.75 -8.19 -18.28
CA LYS A 193 16.04 -7.50 -18.23
C LYS A 193 15.98 -6.11 -18.86
N THR A 194 16.86 -5.22 -18.37
CA THR A 194 17.16 -3.90 -18.92
C THR A 194 18.68 -3.76 -19.11
N PRO A 195 19.18 -2.77 -19.87
CA PRO A 195 20.62 -2.53 -19.97
C PRO A 195 21.28 -2.14 -18.63
N LEU A 196 20.49 -1.71 -17.62
CA LEU A 196 21.00 -1.30 -16.30
C LEU A 196 21.21 -2.49 -15.36
N ASN A 197 20.41 -3.56 -15.47
CA ASN A 197 20.45 -4.68 -14.53
C ASN A 197 21.23 -5.90 -15.05
N VAL A 198 21.93 -5.77 -16.15
CA VAL A 198 22.82 -6.78 -16.73
C VAL A 198 24.26 -6.31 -16.80
N LYS A 199 25.21 -7.24 -16.86
CA LYS A 199 26.62 -6.90 -17.08
C LYS A 199 26.84 -6.31 -18.48
N LYS A 200 27.87 -5.45 -18.67
CA LYS A 200 28.16 -4.77 -19.93
C LYS A 200 28.18 -5.71 -21.15
N ASN A 201 28.89 -6.83 -21.06
CA ASN A 201 29.00 -7.78 -22.17
C ASN A 201 27.66 -8.44 -22.51
N GLU A 202 26.89 -8.82 -21.51
CA GLU A 202 25.53 -9.32 -21.67
C GLU A 202 24.62 -8.24 -22.27
N GLY A 203 24.71 -7.00 -21.77
CA GLY A 203 23.96 -5.86 -22.29
C GLY A 203 24.22 -5.62 -23.76
N LYS A 204 25.47 -5.66 -24.19
CA LYS A 204 25.86 -5.55 -25.61
C LYS A 204 25.26 -6.67 -26.47
N THR A 205 25.14 -7.87 -25.95
CA THR A 205 24.53 -8.99 -26.65
C THR A 205 23.01 -8.87 -26.76
N LEU A 206 22.35 -8.40 -25.69
CA LEU A 206 20.90 -8.39 -25.58
C LEU A 206 20.24 -7.12 -26.14
N PHE A 207 20.94 -5.96 -26.09
CA PHE A 207 20.32 -4.66 -26.38
C PHE A 207 21.06 -3.90 -27.47
N ARG A 208 20.29 -3.09 -28.23
CA ARG A 208 20.78 -1.98 -29.05
C ARG A 208 20.48 -0.69 -28.30
N LEU A 209 21.48 0.18 -28.15
CA LEU A 209 21.32 1.51 -27.56
C LEU A 209 21.39 2.56 -28.67
N GLU A 210 20.65 3.64 -28.49
CA GLU A 210 20.59 4.78 -29.42
C GLU A 210 20.50 6.07 -28.59
N LEU A 211 21.37 7.04 -28.86
CA LEU A 211 21.29 8.36 -28.24
C LEU A 211 20.24 9.19 -28.99
N LEU A 212 19.08 9.45 -28.36
CA LEU A 212 18.00 10.22 -28.99
C LEU A 212 18.24 11.72 -28.90
N SER A 213 18.68 12.19 -27.72
CA SER A 213 18.90 13.62 -27.50
C SER A 213 19.90 13.85 -26.37
N ARG A 214 20.45 15.05 -26.33
CA ARG A 214 21.25 15.57 -25.22
C ARG A 214 20.83 17.01 -24.93
N TYR A 215 20.78 17.37 -23.65
CA TYR A 215 20.47 18.73 -23.23
C TYR A 215 21.26 19.09 -21.96
N ILE A 216 21.31 20.37 -21.65
CA ILE A 216 21.81 20.88 -20.37
C ILE A 216 20.60 21.17 -19.49
N ASP A 217 20.54 20.58 -18.29
CA ASP A 217 19.47 20.83 -17.34
C ASP A 217 19.66 22.16 -16.59
N GLU A 218 18.75 22.48 -15.70
CA GLU A 218 18.76 23.71 -14.91
C GLU A 218 19.95 23.84 -13.94
N ASN A 219 20.55 22.70 -13.56
CA ASN A 219 21.77 22.66 -12.73
C ASN A 219 23.05 22.78 -13.55
N LYS A 220 22.91 23.03 -14.86
CA LYS A 220 24.01 23.02 -15.87
C LYS A 220 24.64 21.64 -16.06
N ASP A 221 23.95 20.58 -15.70
CA ASP A 221 24.37 19.20 -15.91
C ASP A 221 24.00 18.74 -17.33
N SER A 222 24.89 17.97 -17.96
CA SER A 222 24.62 17.34 -19.26
C SER A 222 23.76 16.08 -19.07
N VAL A 223 22.61 16.02 -19.72
CA VAL A 223 21.67 14.88 -19.69
C VAL A 223 21.56 14.24 -21.07
N TYR A 224 21.71 12.92 -21.12
CA TYR A 224 21.55 12.11 -22.34
C TYR A 224 20.24 11.31 -22.24
N VAL A 225 19.47 11.30 -23.34
CA VAL A 225 18.28 10.43 -23.48
C VAL A 225 18.66 9.27 -24.37
N ILE A 226 18.78 8.09 -23.78
CA ILE A 226 19.22 6.87 -24.45
C ILE A 226 18.02 5.95 -24.63
N LYS A 227 17.68 5.61 -25.87
CA LYS A 227 16.71 4.57 -26.19
C LYS A 227 17.39 3.22 -26.19
N TYR A 228 16.71 2.22 -25.65
CA TYR A 228 17.17 0.85 -25.70
C TYR A 228 16.08 -0.08 -26.22
N ARG A 229 16.51 -1.05 -27.02
CA ARG A 229 15.64 -2.08 -27.61
C ARG A 229 16.34 -3.44 -27.57
N PRO A 230 15.59 -4.55 -27.36
CA PRO A 230 16.14 -5.88 -27.53
C PRO A 230 16.67 -6.11 -28.95
N LYS A 231 17.76 -6.89 -29.09
CA LYS A 231 18.30 -7.32 -30.38
C LYS A 231 17.56 -8.49 -31.01
N GLY A 232 16.73 -9.20 -30.22
CA GLY A 232 15.90 -10.33 -30.63
C GLY A 232 14.44 -10.11 -30.27
N LYS A 233 13.63 -11.19 -30.24
CA LYS A 233 12.25 -11.13 -29.77
C LYS A 233 12.18 -10.57 -28.34
N SER A 234 11.28 -9.63 -28.11
CA SER A 234 11.25 -8.79 -26.92
C SER A 234 10.68 -9.45 -25.66
N ALA A 235 10.13 -10.65 -25.73
CA ALA A 235 9.41 -11.31 -24.64
C ALA A 235 10.23 -11.48 -23.32
N LYS A 236 11.57 -11.47 -23.41
CA LYS A 236 12.50 -11.64 -22.27
C LYS A 236 13.20 -10.38 -21.81
N ASN A 237 13.01 -9.27 -22.51
CA ASN A 237 13.72 -8.03 -22.25
C ASN A 237 12.78 -6.85 -22.43
N PHE A 238 12.95 -5.84 -21.58
CA PHE A 238 12.24 -4.57 -21.76
C PHE A 238 12.83 -3.74 -22.90
N GLU A 239 12.02 -2.90 -23.50
CA GLU A 239 12.45 -1.75 -24.31
C GLU A 239 12.04 -0.44 -23.63
N GLY A 240 12.71 0.67 -23.97
CA GLY A 240 12.36 1.96 -23.37
C GLY A 240 13.41 3.03 -23.55
N ARG A 241 13.44 3.98 -22.60
CA ARG A 241 14.36 5.11 -22.58
C ARG A 241 14.99 5.29 -21.21
N ILE A 242 16.21 5.80 -21.17
CA ILE A 242 16.96 6.15 -19.97
C ILE A 242 17.40 7.60 -20.07
N TRP A 243 17.06 8.41 -19.07
CA TRP A 243 17.58 9.77 -18.89
C TRP A 243 18.76 9.70 -17.95
N LEU A 244 19.93 10.00 -18.47
CA LEU A 244 21.20 9.84 -17.80
C LEU A 244 21.87 11.19 -17.61
N ASN A 245 22.00 11.65 -16.36
CA ASN A 245 22.84 12.79 -16.03
C ASN A 245 24.30 12.36 -16.07
N ILE A 246 25.01 12.82 -17.11
CA ILE A 246 26.40 12.45 -17.38
C ILE A 246 27.33 13.11 -16.38
N SER A 247 27.07 14.36 -16.01
CA SER A 247 27.91 15.14 -15.11
C SER A 247 28.02 14.47 -13.73
N GLN A 248 26.91 13.94 -13.23
CA GLN A 248 26.84 13.29 -11.93
C GLN A 248 26.89 11.75 -12.01
N SER A 249 26.86 11.18 -13.21
CA SER A 249 26.81 9.74 -13.45
C SER A 249 25.63 9.06 -12.73
N VAL A 250 24.43 9.62 -12.83
CA VAL A 250 23.20 9.11 -12.22
C VAL A 250 22.06 9.01 -13.24
N VAL A 251 21.17 8.02 -13.06
CA VAL A 251 19.93 7.89 -13.82
C VAL A 251 18.88 8.78 -13.19
N GLN A 252 18.21 9.64 -13.98
CA GLN A 252 17.10 10.49 -13.53
C GLN A 252 15.74 9.87 -13.79
N LYS A 253 15.62 9.07 -14.86
CA LYS A 253 14.36 8.41 -15.26
C LYS A 253 14.67 7.18 -16.10
N ILE A 254 13.84 6.15 -15.95
CA ILE A 254 13.82 4.99 -16.86
C ILE A 254 12.37 4.65 -17.20
N THR A 255 12.11 4.36 -18.47
CA THR A 255 10.86 3.72 -18.91
C THR A 255 11.15 2.30 -19.39
N MET A 256 10.25 1.37 -19.10
CA MET A 256 10.37 -0.06 -19.40
C MET A 256 9.03 -0.54 -19.96
N ASN A 257 9.00 -1.02 -21.19
CA ASN A 257 7.79 -1.48 -21.86
C ASN A 257 7.99 -2.91 -22.39
N CYS A 258 6.93 -3.68 -22.31
CA CYS A 258 6.86 -5.02 -22.88
C CYS A 258 5.41 -5.32 -23.23
N SER A 259 5.15 -5.76 -24.46
CA SER A 259 3.78 -6.08 -24.95
C SER A 259 3.38 -7.55 -24.78
N ASP A 260 4.35 -8.44 -24.59
CA ASP A 260 4.13 -9.87 -24.38
C ASP A 260 5.27 -10.41 -23.50
N CYS A 261 5.07 -10.31 -22.19
CA CYS A 261 6.12 -10.54 -21.21
C CYS A 261 6.16 -12.02 -20.77
N GLU A 262 7.26 -12.72 -21.04
CA GLU A 262 7.47 -14.11 -20.58
C GLU A 262 7.74 -14.20 -19.07
N THR A 263 8.21 -13.13 -18.44
CA THR A 263 8.50 -13.10 -16.99
C THR A 263 7.75 -11.95 -16.35
N HIS A 264 6.93 -12.27 -15.37
CA HIS A 264 6.11 -11.30 -14.63
C HIS A 264 5.81 -11.81 -13.21
N PRO A 265 5.50 -10.93 -12.24
CA PRO A 265 5.23 -11.31 -10.86
C PRO A 265 3.80 -11.82 -10.60
N PHE A 266 2.95 -11.88 -11.61
CA PHE A 266 1.53 -12.17 -11.45
C PHE A 266 1.26 -13.67 -11.42
N LEU A 267 0.34 -14.08 -10.53
CA LEU A 267 -0.14 -15.46 -10.41
C LEU A 267 -1.67 -15.46 -10.62
N PRO A 268 -2.23 -16.57 -11.14
CA PRO A 268 -3.67 -16.75 -11.17
C PRO A 268 -4.28 -16.67 -9.76
N ILE A 269 -5.47 -16.11 -9.64
CA ILE A 269 -6.19 -16.01 -8.37
C ILE A 269 -6.58 -17.40 -7.86
N PHE A 270 -6.99 -18.27 -8.76
CA PHE A 270 -7.34 -19.66 -8.45
C PHE A 270 -6.40 -20.63 -9.15
N PRO A 271 -6.10 -21.80 -8.55
CA PRO A 271 -5.24 -22.81 -9.16
C PRO A 271 -5.73 -23.35 -10.52
N SER A 272 -7.06 -23.30 -10.76
CA SER A 272 -7.68 -23.72 -12.03
C SER A 272 -7.53 -22.69 -13.15
N ASP A 273 -7.21 -21.46 -12.81
CA ASP A 273 -7.15 -20.34 -13.73
C ASP A 273 -5.75 -20.22 -14.37
N SER A 274 -5.64 -19.41 -15.42
CA SER A 274 -4.35 -19.16 -16.06
C SER A 274 -4.22 -17.73 -16.56
N ILE A 275 -2.98 -17.29 -16.73
CA ILE A 275 -2.62 -16.03 -17.36
C ILE A 275 -2.00 -16.35 -18.71
N ASN A 276 -2.58 -15.85 -19.80
CA ASN A 276 -2.15 -16.17 -21.17
C ASN A 276 -1.19 -15.13 -21.75
N ALA A 277 -1.34 -13.87 -21.40
CA ALA A 277 -0.48 -12.81 -21.88
C ALA A 277 -0.41 -11.70 -20.84
N VAL A 278 0.74 -11.03 -20.76
CA VAL A 278 0.99 -9.89 -19.88
C VAL A 278 1.67 -8.78 -20.65
N GLU A 279 1.10 -7.59 -20.62
CA GLU A 279 1.73 -6.34 -21.05
C GLU A 279 2.15 -5.54 -19.81
N MET A 280 3.32 -4.94 -19.82
CA MET A 280 3.79 -4.07 -18.73
C MET A 280 4.34 -2.75 -19.29
N ARG A 281 4.02 -1.65 -18.63
CA ARG A 281 4.59 -0.31 -18.83
C ARG A 281 4.98 0.26 -17.48
N ILE A 282 6.27 0.52 -17.30
CA ILE A 282 6.81 0.97 -16.03
C ILE A 282 7.62 2.23 -16.26
N THR A 283 7.40 3.22 -15.42
CA THR A 283 8.26 4.42 -15.35
C THR A 283 8.78 4.56 -13.93
N LYS A 284 10.09 4.69 -13.76
CA LYS A 284 10.73 5.07 -12.50
C LYS A 284 11.41 6.42 -12.67
N THR A 285 11.19 7.34 -11.73
CA THR A 285 11.90 8.60 -11.65
C THR A 285 12.69 8.71 -10.35
N PHE A 286 13.77 9.46 -10.39
CA PHE A 286 14.68 9.57 -9.27
C PHE A 286 14.97 11.03 -8.98
N SER A 287 14.98 11.41 -7.71
CA SER A 287 15.46 12.70 -7.22
C SER A 287 16.96 12.59 -6.94
N ILE A 288 17.69 13.64 -7.23
CA ILE A 288 19.14 13.71 -6.97
C ILE A 288 19.34 14.65 -5.78
N SER A 289 20.04 14.17 -4.77
CA SER A 289 20.53 14.97 -3.64
C SER A 289 21.93 14.50 -3.24
N ASP A 290 22.83 15.44 -3.00
CA ASP A 290 24.23 15.16 -2.58
C ASP A 290 24.97 14.20 -3.53
N GLY A 291 24.72 14.30 -4.85
CA GLY A 291 25.31 13.42 -5.86
C GLY A 291 24.76 11.99 -5.91
N HIS A 292 23.73 11.68 -5.13
CA HIS A 292 23.07 10.37 -5.08
C HIS A 292 21.64 10.45 -5.61
N ALA A 293 21.23 9.42 -6.34
CA ALA A 293 19.85 9.28 -6.79
C ALA A 293 19.02 8.49 -5.78
N HIS A 294 17.79 8.93 -5.54
CA HIS A 294 16.81 8.24 -4.69
C HIS A 294 15.53 8.06 -5.46
N LEU A 295 14.88 6.90 -5.27
CA LEU A 295 13.57 6.66 -5.83
C LEU A 295 12.61 7.77 -5.41
N ASN A 296 11.97 8.40 -6.41
CA ASN A 296 10.98 9.44 -6.20
C ASN A 296 9.58 8.94 -6.56
N HIS A 297 9.46 8.22 -7.67
CA HIS A 297 8.16 7.82 -8.18
C HIS A 297 8.27 6.54 -9.01
N VAL A 298 7.23 5.69 -8.90
CA VAL A 298 7.00 4.52 -9.78
C VAL A 298 5.60 4.61 -10.33
N ASP A 299 5.46 4.61 -11.65
CA ASP A 299 4.20 4.37 -12.36
C ASP A 299 4.29 2.98 -12.98
N PHE A 300 3.46 2.07 -12.52
CA PHE A 300 3.44 0.69 -12.97
C PHE A 300 2.06 0.31 -13.50
N ARG A 301 1.96 0.19 -14.80
CA ARG A 301 0.75 -0.23 -15.50
C ARG A 301 0.94 -1.59 -16.11
N TYR A 302 -0.05 -2.43 -15.97
CA TYR A 302 -0.04 -3.73 -16.61
C TYR A 302 -1.43 -4.15 -17.06
N ARG A 303 -1.44 -4.96 -18.12
CA ARG A 303 -2.64 -5.61 -18.66
C ARG A 303 -2.41 -7.11 -18.66
N VAL A 304 -3.38 -7.85 -18.12
CA VAL A 304 -3.33 -9.31 -18.00
C VAL A 304 -4.50 -9.91 -18.75
N ASN A 305 -4.24 -10.81 -19.68
CA ASN A 305 -5.27 -11.67 -20.27
C ASN A 305 -5.47 -12.88 -19.38
N TYR A 306 -6.53 -12.83 -18.59
CA TYR A 306 -6.86 -13.80 -17.55
C TYR A 306 -7.90 -14.80 -18.06
N VAL A 307 -7.66 -16.09 -17.82
CA VAL A 307 -8.56 -17.19 -18.20
C VAL A 307 -9.08 -17.85 -16.94
N SER A 308 -10.36 -17.72 -16.71
CA SER A 308 -11.06 -18.27 -15.55
C SER A 308 -11.75 -19.59 -15.90
N ARG A 309 -11.53 -20.63 -15.07
CA ARG A 309 -12.11 -21.98 -15.22
C ARG A 309 -12.84 -22.40 -13.94
N PRO A 310 -14.11 -22.01 -13.77
CA PRO A 310 -14.86 -22.23 -12.53
C PRO A 310 -15.39 -23.67 -12.32
N GLY A 311 -14.69 -24.68 -12.79
CA GLY A 311 -15.15 -26.08 -12.64
C GLY A 311 -16.28 -26.51 -13.59
N ASN A 312 -16.72 -25.67 -14.51
CA ASN A 312 -17.68 -25.95 -15.57
C ASN A 312 -17.00 -25.79 -16.96
N PRO A 313 -17.42 -26.47 -18.02
CA PRO A 313 -16.68 -26.52 -19.28
C PRO A 313 -16.50 -25.17 -20.00
N GLU A 314 -17.16 -24.12 -19.57
CA GLU A 314 -17.04 -22.79 -20.18
C GLU A 314 -15.85 -22.00 -19.62
N GLU A 315 -14.82 -21.89 -20.45
CA GLU A 315 -13.68 -21.01 -20.23
C GLU A 315 -14.13 -19.56 -20.48
N THR A 316 -13.93 -18.69 -19.49
CA THR A 316 -14.20 -17.25 -19.63
C THR A 316 -12.89 -16.48 -19.65
N ARG A 317 -12.74 -15.56 -20.60
CA ARG A 317 -11.56 -14.73 -20.78
C ARG A 317 -11.86 -13.31 -20.35
N TYR A 318 -10.96 -12.70 -19.61
CA TYR A 318 -11.04 -11.34 -19.13
C TYR A 318 -9.75 -10.59 -19.43
N THR A 319 -9.88 -9.30 -19.73
CA THR A 319 -8.75 -8.37 -19.79
C THR A 319 -8.77 -7.52 -18.54
N VAL A 320 -7.77 -7.70 -17.68
CA VAL A 320 -7.60 -6.93 -16.45
C VAL A 320 -6.51 -5.89 -16.68
N GLU A 321 -6.86 -4.61 -16.59
CA GLU A 321 -5.91 -3.50 -16.59
C GLU A 321 -5.71 -3.00 -15.16
N THR A 322 -4.47 -2.83 -14.75
CA THR A 322 -4.13 -2.28 -13.43
C THR A 322 -3.14 -1.13 -13.58
N LYS A 323 -3.39 -0.08 -12.81
CA LYS A 323 -2.54 1.08 -12.68
C LYS A 323 -2.13 1.21 -11.22
N ALA A 324 -0.82 1.16 -10.95
CA ALA A 324 -0.27 1.34 -9.62
C ALA A 324 0.75 2.48 -9.63
N VAL A 325 0.64 3.39 -8.67
CA VAL A 325 1.53 4.52 -8.51
C VAL A 325 2.09 4.52 -7.09
N LEU A 326 3.39 4.62 -6.96
CA LEU A 326 4.08 4.88 -5.70
C LEU A 326 4.81 6.23 -5.81
N TYR A 327 4.58 7.10 -4.85
CA TYR A 327 5.31 8.36 -4.70
C TYR A 327 6.04 8.39 -3.36
N ALA A 328 7.36 8.64 -3.39
CA ALA A 328 8.20 8.80 -2.21
C ALA A 328 8.40 10.30 -1.92
N TYR A 329 8.10 10.73 -0.72
CA TYR A 329 8.21 12.11 -0.28
C TYR A 329 8.78 12.18 1.16
N ASP A 330 9.05 13.36 1.66
CA ASP A 330 9.62 13.57 3.00
C ASP A 330 10.82 12.66 3.28
N ILE A 331 11.84 12.77 2.43
CA ILE A 331 13.07 11.98 2.56
C ILE A 331 13.73 12.23 3.92
N ASN A 332 14.17 11.17 4.58
CA ASN A 332 14.67 11.08 5.95
C ASN A 332 13.60 11.32 7.03
N SER A 333 12.33 11.18 6.67
CA SER A 333 11.19 11.21 7.59
C SER A 333 10.46 9.86 7.58
N SER A 334 9.63 9.63 8.59
CA SER A 334 8.78 8.45 8.69
C SER A 334 7.54 8.74 9.53
N PHE A 335 6.46 8.04 9.26
CA PHE A 335 5.31 7.98 10.16
C PHE A 335 5.63 7.12 11.38
N GLN A 336 4.99 7.41 12.49
CA GLN A 336 4.89 6.45 13.58
C GLN A 336 4.00 5.28 13.14
N LEU A 337 4.57 4.09 13.07
CA LEU A 337 3.79 2.90 12.65
C LEU A 337 2.84 2.44 13.75
N PRO A 338 1.67 1.90 13.37
CA PRO A 338 0.77 1.26 14.32
C PRO A 338 1.41 0.05 15.02
N LYS A 339 0.99 -0.20 16.25
CA LYS A 339 1.32 -1.41 16.99
C LYS A 339 0.41 -2.55 16.50
N PHE A 340 0.91 -3.31 15.53
CA PHE A 340 0.28 -4.51 14.99
C PHE A 340 1.35 -5.38 14.31
N THR A 341 1.27 -6.70 14.50
CA THR A 341 2.25 -7.63 13.94
C THR A 341 1.63 -8.47 12.83
N PHE A 342 2.29 -8.49 11.66
CA PHE A 342 1.89 -9.34 10.53
C PHE A 342 2.84 -10.50 10.36
N ASP A 343 2.30 -11.65 9.94
CA ASP A 343 3.13 -12.72 9.38
C ASP A 343 3.55 -12.38 7.95
N GLN A 344 4.75 -12.79 7.60
CA GLN A 344 5.29 -12.62 6.26
C GLN A 344 5.14 -13.93 5.45
N PRO A 345 4.77 -13.85 4.17
CA PRO A 345 4.38 -12.68 3.37
C PRO A 345 2.90 -12.35 3.54
N THR A 346 2.59 -11.09 3.86
CA THR A 346 1.21 -10.60 3.96
C THR A 346 0.86 -9.69 2.78
N ASN A 347 -0.24 -9.96 2.07
CA ASN A 347 -0.68 -9.15 0.94
C ASN A 347 -1.40 -7.86 1.38
N ASP A 348 -1.61 -6.93 0.45
CA ASP A 348 -2.21 -5.63 0.74
C ASP A 348 -3.63 -5.75 1.32
N TYR A 349 -4.44 -6.66 0.79
CA TYR A 349 -5.78 -6.90 1.30
C TYR A 349 -5.76 -7.25 2.81
N ARG A 350 -4.90 -8.20 3.21
CA ARG A 350 -4.77 -8.58 4.62
C ARG A 350 -4.27 -7.44 5.47
N LYS A 351 -3.20 -6.77 5.05
CA LYS A 351 -2.63 -5.64 5.82
C LYS A 351 -3.64 -4.54 6.05
N ILE A 352 -4.35 -4.12 5.00
CA ILE A 352 -5.30 -3.01 5.08
C ILE A 352 -6.52 -3.38 5.92
N ASN A 353 -7.06 -4.59 5.76
CA ASN A 353 -8.22 -5.04 6.56
C ASN A 353 -7.90 -5.27 8.04
N ALA A 354 -6.62 -5.48 8.39
CA ALA A 354 -6.22 -5.58 9.78
C ALA A 354 -6.25 -4.23 10.52
N PHE A 355 -6.14 -3.13 9.77
CA PHE A 355 -6.08 -1.79 10.34
C PHE A 355 -7.47 -1.15 10.38
N PRO A 356 -7.87 -0.58 11.53
CA PRO A 356 -9.05 0.27 11.60
C PRO A 356 -8.92 1.47 10.65
N TYR A 357 -10.02 1.83 9.99
CA TYR A 357 -10.04 3.06 9.20
C TYR A 357 -10.00 4.29 10.11
N ASN A 358 -8.93 5.06 10.02
CA ASN A 358 -8.74 6.28 10.79
C ASN A 358 -9.13 7.51 9.94
N SER A 359 -10.38 7.95 10.02
CA SER A 359 -10.88 9.09 9.24
C SER A 359 -10.09 10.37 9.48
N PHE A 360 -9.68 10.60 10.72
CA PHE A 360 -8.89 11.78 11.09
C PHE A 360 -7.51 11.78 10.42
N PHE A 361 -6.85 10.62 10.33
CA PHE A 361 -5.59 10.50 9.61
C PHE A 361 -5.77 10.84 8.13
N TRP A 362 -6.83 10.32 7.48
CA TRP A 362 -7.11 10.57 6.06
C TRP A 362 -7.52 12.03 5.79
N GLU A 363 -8.21 12.68 6.72
CA GLU A 363 -8.54 14.11 6.62
C GLU A 363 -7.30 15.01 6.70
N LYS A 364 -6.33 14.64 7.56
CA LYS A 364 -5.09 15.39 7.76
C LYS A 364 -4.01 15.11 6.71
N ASN A 365 -4.07 13.97 6.00
CA ASN A 365 -3.12 13.59 4.96
C ASN A 365 -3.85 13.49 3.62
N ASN A 366 -4.37 14.61 3.13
CA ASN A 366 -5.16 14.68 1.90
C ASN A 366 -4.40 15.33 0.73
N GLU A 367 -3.10 15.62 0.89
CA GLU A 367 -2.28 16.30 -0.12
C GLU A 367 -2.11 15.52 -1.43
N PHE A 368 -2.32 14.20 -1.40
CA PHE A 368 -2.30 13.33 -2.58
C PHE A 368 -3.70 13.00 -3.11
N ASP A 369 -4.72 13.54 -2.50
CA ASP A 369 -6.09 13.42 -2.97
C ASP A 369 -6.33 14.28 -4.23
N VAL A 370 -5.52 14.00 -5.24
CA VAL A 370 -5.25 14.83 -6.42
C VAL A 370 -6.17 14.49 -7.58
N ASN A 371 -7.23 13.76 -7.36
CA ASN A 371 -8.10 13.43 -8.46
C ASN A 371 -9.36 14.31 -8.43
N HIS A 372 -9.60 15.09 -9.48
CA HIS A 372 -10.97 15.35 -9.90
C HIS A 372 -11.75 14.04 -10.12
N GLN A 373 -11.04 12.91 -10.17
CA GLN A 373 -11.54 11.58 -9.93
C GLN A 373 -11.88 11.34 -8.44
N ASN A 374 -11.65 12.30 -7.51
CA ASN A 374 -12.03 12.13 -6.09
C ASN A 374 -13.52 11.87 -5.96
N ASN A 375 -14.34 12.55 -6.77
CA ASN A 375 -15.73 12.16 -6.89
C ASN A 375 -15.91 10.72 -7.40
N ARG A 376 -14.96 10.16 -8.18
CA ARG A 376 -15.01 8.77 -8.63
C ARG A 376 -14.43 7.81 -7.59
N ASN A 377 -13.31 8.15 -6.95
CA ASN A 377 -12.73 7.31 -5.92
C ASN A 377 -13.64 7.28 -4.69
N ASP A 378 -14.09 8.42 -4.19
CA ASP A 378 -15.04 8.48 -3.10
C ASP A 378 -16.39 7.84 -3.47
N SER A 379 -16.85 7.98 -4.69
CA SER A 379 -18.04 7.28 -5.17
C SER A 379 -17.85 5.78 -5.22
N PHE A 380 -16.64 5.30 -5.57
CA PHE A 380 -16.31 3.87 -5.57
C PHE A 380 -16.23 3.30 -4.15
N PHE A 381 -15.61 4.02 -3.20
CA PHE A 381 -15.60 3.64 -1.79
C PHE A 381 -17.00 3.65 -1.17
N ASN A 382 -17.83 4.61 -1.53
CA ASN A 382 -19.18 4.79 -0.99
C ASN A 382 -20.27 4.04 -1.77
N HIS A 383 -19.92 3.34 -2.84
CA HIS A 383 -20.91 2.62 -3.66
C HIS A 383 -21.53 1.46 -2.87
N PRO A 384 -22.86 1.26 -2.91
CA PRO A 384 -23.52 0.22 -2.11
C PRO A 384 -23.05 -1.22 -2.39
N SER A 385 -22.55 -1.50 -3.59
CA SER A 385 -22.02 -2.81 -3.97
C SER A 385 -20.52 -2.97 -3.68
N SER A 386 -19.84 -1.92 -3.22
CA SER A 386 -18.42 -2.00 -2.88
C SER A 386 -18.22 -2.64 -1.51
N VAL A 387 -17.32 -3.60 -1.45
CA VAL A 387 -16.77 -4.12 -0.20
C VAL A 387 -15.56 -3.28 0.17
N THR A 388 -15.62 -2.60 1.30
CA THR A 388 -14.60 -1.64 1.71
C THR A 388 -14.32 -1.71 3.22
N ASN A 389 -13.08 -1.47 3.62
CA ASN A 389 -12.72 -1.33 5.04
C ASN A 389 -13.19 0.01 5.64
N VAL A 390 -13.52 1.02 4.83
CA VAL A 390 -13.97 2.35 5.29
C VAL A 390 -15.31 2.29 6.02
N HIS A 391 -16.22 1.41 5.61
CA HIS A 391 -17.57 1.29 6.19
C HIS A 391 -17.68 0.32 7.36
N PHE A 392 -16.71 -0.54 7.58
CA PHE A 392 -16.71 -1.49 8.68
C PHE A 392 -16.92 -0.83 10.05
N PHE A 393 -16.42 0.37 10.22
CA PHE A 393 -16.43 1.10 11.50
C PHE A 393 -17.65 2.01 11.69
N LYS A 394 -18.43 2.27 10.64
CA LYS A 394 -19.64 3.12 10.73
C LYS A 394 -20.90 2.35 11.07
N SER A 395 -20.91 1.03 10.95
CA SER A 395 -22.09 0.18 11.11
C SER A 395 -21.98 -0.74 12.32
N SER A 396 -22.45 -0.28 13.47
CA SER A 396 -22.54 -1.08 14.71
C SER A 396 -23.55 -2.23 14.68
N ASN A 397 -24.33 -2.39 13.60
CA ASN A 397 -25.49 -3.30 13.54
C ASN A 397 -25.44 -4.39 12.47
N THR A 398 -24.33 -4.57 11.78
CA THR A 398 -24.24 -5.63 10.77
C THR A 398 -23.80 -6.94 11.41
N ASN A 399 -24.61 -7.98 11.23
CA ASN A 399 -24.23 -9.36 11.52
C ASN A 399 -22.92 -9.66 10.76
N TRP A 400 -21.88 -10.14 11.46
CA TRP A 400 -20.57 -10.42 10.84
C TRP A 400 -20.70 -11.40 9.65
N LYS A 401 -21.70 -12.31 9.63
CA LYS A 401 -22.04 -13.17 8.49
C LYS A 401 -22.37 -12.41 7.21
N SER A 402 -22.85 -11.17 7.33
CA SER A 402 -23.20 -10.31 6.19
C SER A 402 -22.10 -9.30 5.84
N ARG A 403 -21.03 -9.23 6.64
CA ARG A 403 -19.99 -8.21 6.51
C ARG A 403 -19.09 -8.38 5.31
N ASN A 404 -18.92 -9.62 4.85
CA ASN A 404 -17.98 -9.89 3.78
C ASN A 404 -18.54 -10.90 2.79
N PRO A 405 -19.21 -10.44 1.70
CA PRO A 405 -19.67 -11.32 0.65
C PRO A 405 -18.53 -12.07 -0.05
N LEU A 406 -17.25 -11.69 0.18
CA LEU A 406 -16.07 -12.36 -0.33
C LEU A 406 -15.88 -13.75 0.27
N GLU A 407 -16.35 -13.98 1.50
CA GLU A 407 -16.23 -15.28 2.20
C GLU A 407 -16.86 -16.44 1.43
N LYS A 408 -17.92 -16.17 0.68
CA LYS A 408 -18.64 -17.21 -0.07
C LYS A 408 -18.06 -17.53 -1.44
N ARG A 409 -17.12 -16.72 -1.95
CA ARG A 409 -16.78 -16.70 -3.38
C ARG A 409 -15.30 -16.85 -3.71
N SER A 410 -14.42 -16.77 -2.73
CA SER A 410 -12.99 -16.82 -2.98
C SER A 410 -12.24 -17.35 -1.76
N GLY A 411 -11.70 -18.55 -1.83
CA GLY A 411 -10.81 -19.11 -0.79
C GLY A 411 -9.60 -18.25 -0.46
N TYR A 412 -9.33 -17.26 -1.29
CA TYR A 412 -8.28 -16.25 -1.11
C TYR A 412 -8.66 -15.14 -0.14
N LEU A 413 -9.94 -14.79 -0.06
CA LEU A 413 -10.48 -13.74 0.80
C LEU A 413 -11.25 -14.33 2.00
N GLU A 414 -11.12 -15.63 2.23
CA GLU A 414 -11.63 -16.31 3.41
C GLU A 414 -10.93 -15.78 4.66
N HIS A 415 -11.66 -15.79 5.77
CA HIS A 415 -11.15 -15.45 7.09
C HIS A 415 -10.59 -14.02 7.24
N PRO A 416 -11.39 -12.96 6.97
CA PRO A 416 -10.96 -11.59 7.18
C PRO A 416 -10.67 -11.32 8.66
N TYR A 417 -9.81 -10.34 8.95
CA TYR A 417 -9.64 -9.83 10.31
C TYR A 417 -10.97 -9.35 10.88
N ILE A 418 -11.18 -9.58 12.18
CA ILE A 418 -12.42 -9.21 12.84
C ILE A 418 -12.14 -8.19 13.92
N HIS A 419 -12.75 -7.05 13.74
CA HIS A 419 -12.76 -6.00 14.73
C HIS A 419 -13.87 -6.31 15.77
N TRP A 420 -13.55 -6.09 17.03
CA TRP A 420 -14.48 -6.43 18.08
C TRP A 420 -15.82 -5.68 17.93
N SER A 421 -16.88 -6.39 18.15
CA SER A 421 -18.24 -5.86 18.25
C SER A 421 -19.06 -6.77 19.15
N LYS A 422 -20.27 -6.34 19.51
CA LYS A 422 -21.22 -7.19 20.27
C LYS A 422 -21.68 -8.44 19.49
N ASN A 423 -21.47 -8.48 18.19
CA ASN A 423 -21.74 -9.68 17.38
C ASN A 423 -20.70 -10.76 17.67
N ARG A 424 -21.17 -11.99 17.66
CA ARG A 424 -20.33 -13.14 18.05
C ARG A 424 -19.58 -13.74 16.87
N VAL A 425 -18.45 -14.31 17.20
CA VAL A 425 -17.57 -15.00 16.27
C VAL A 425 -17.90 -16.49 16.24
N PHE A 426 -18.12 -17.06 15.07
CA PHE A 426 -18.31 -18.50 14.92
C PHE A 426 -17.06 -19.11 14.27
N LEU A 427 -16.33 -19.90 15.05
CA LEU A 427 -15.01 -20.39 14.70
C LEU A 427 -14.99 -21.17 13.37
N ARG A 428 -16.01 -21.99 13.09
CA ARG A 428 -16.12 -22.75 11.82
C ARG A 428 -16.15 -21.91 10.57
N GLU A 429 -16.60 -20.66 10.70
CA GLU A 429 -16.77 -19.76 9.58
C GLU A 429 -15.55 -18.84 9.41
N MET A 430 -14.56 -18.96 10.32
CA MET A 430 -13.48 -17.99 10.45
C MET A 430 -12.10 -18.58 10.34
N ILE A 431 -11.93 -19.82 10.77
CA ILE A 431 -10.65 -20.51 10.74
C ILE A 431 -10.69 -21.53 9.61
N ALA A 432 -9.65 -21.55 8.78
CA ALA A 432 -9.49 -22.58 7.76
C ALA A 432 -9.60 -23.98 8.40
N ASP A 433 -10.20 -24.91 7.69
CA ASP A 433 -10.35 -26.29 8.18
C ASP A 433 -8.97 -26.89 8.48
N THR A 434 -8.62 -26.89 9.75
CA THR A 434 -7.35 -27.41 10.26
C THR A 434 -7.46 -28.89 10.66
N THR A 435 -8.62 -29.51 10.50
CA THR A 435 -8.86 -30.92 10.83
C THR A 435 -8.07 -31.89 9.95
N SER A 436 -7.62 -31.43 8.77
CA SER A 436 -6.78 -32.21 7.86
C SER A 436 -5.31 -32.31 8.27
N VAL A 437 -4.84 -31.44 9.17
CA VAL A 437 -3.48 -31.48 9.71
C VAL A 437 -3.49 -32.50 10.85
N GLY A 438 -3.10 -33.71 10.54
CA GLY A 438 -3.18 -34.86 11.43
C GLY A 438 -2.70 -34.57 12.85
N THR A 439 -3.49 -35.00 13.82
CA THR A 439 -3.35 -34.94 15.28
C THR A 439 -2.05 -35.57 15.82
N ARG A 440 -0.89 -35.14 15.35
CA ARG A 440 0.41 -35.73 15.77
C ARG A 440 1.05 -35.05 16.98
N THR A 441 0.48 -33.97 17.52
CA THR A 441 1.09 -33.25 18.63
C THR A 441 0.37 -33.53 19.93
N LYS A 442 1.10 -34.16 20.86
CA LYS A 442 0.62 -34.48 22.24
C LYS A 442 0.69 -33.29 23.18
N GLU A 443 1.24 -32.16 22.80
CA GLU A 443 1.40 -31.00 23.66
C GLU A 443 0.16 -30.09 23.60
N LYS A 444 -0.46 -29.81 24.75
CA LYS A 444 -1.67 -28.97 24.87
C LYS A 444 -1.51 -27.58 24.24
N SER A 445 -0.33 -27.00 24.31
CA SER A 445 0.02 -25.69 23.71
C SER A 445 -0.01 -25.67 22.16
N LEU A 446 -0.05 -26.85 21.53
CA LEU A 446 -0.06 -27.01 20.06
C LEU A 446 -1.45 -27.37 19.53
N LEU A 447 -2.46 -27.50 20.38
CA LEU A 447 -3.85 -27.83 19.96
C LEU A 447 -4.63 -26.62 19.47
N TYR A 448 -4.29 -25.45 19.95
CA TYR A 448 -4.87 -24.19 19.49
C TYR A 448 -3.95 -23.01 19.76
N LYS A 449 -4.09 -21.97 18.99
CA LYS A 449 -3.55 -20.64 19.19
C LYS A 449 -4.66 -19.63 18.88
N LEU A 450 -4.94 -18.73 19.79
CA LEU A 450 -5.86 -17.60 19.58
C LEU A 450 -5.03 -16.34 19.46
N ASP A 451 -5.06 -15.71 18.31
CA ASP A 451 -4.34 -14.46 18.07
C ASP A 451 -5.33 -13.29 18.08
N VAL A 452 -5.32 -12.52 19.17
CA VAL A 452 -6.08 -11.29 19.32
C VAL A 452 -5.11 -10.17 19.66
N GLN A 453 -5.04 -9.20 18.77
CA GLN A 453 -4.14 -8.06 18.90
C GLN A 453 -4.90 -6.83 19.40
N LEU A 454 -4.27 -6.06 20.28
CA LEU A 454 -4.72 -4.71 20.64
C LEU A 454 -4.00 -3.74 19.71
N PHE A 455 -4.68 -3.32 18.68
CA PHE A 455 -4.18 -2.32 17.74
C PHE A 455 -4.06 -0.97 18.43
N MET A 456 -2.96 -0.26 18.19
CA MET A 456 -2.81 1.14 18.57
C MET A 456 -2.09 1.91 17.45
N ASP A 457 -2.71 2.96 16.98
CA ASP A 457 -2.14 3.91 16.03
C ASP A 457 -1.99 5.29 16.67
N ILE A 458 -0.80 5.87 16.60
CA ILE A 458 -0.50 7.19 17.16
C ILE A 458 -0.13 8.12 16.01
N ASN A 459 -0.71 9.33 16.01
CA ASN A 459 -0.48 10.36 15.02
C ASN A 459 -0.14 11.68 15.70
N ASP A 460 1.07 12.18 15.43
CA ASP A 460 1.57 13.45 15.91
C ASP A 460 1.54 14.47 14.76
N TYR A 461 0.76 15.53 14.93
CA TYR A 461 0.62 16.64 13.97
C TYR A 461 1.34 17.90 14.43
N GLY A 462 2.14 17.79 15.51
CA GLY A 462 2.90 18.89 16.08
C GLY A 462 2.11 19.76 17.05
N ASP A 463 0.91 20.17 16.71
CA ASP A 463 -0.03 20.92 17.56
C ASP A 463 -1.00 20.02 18.33
N SER A 464 -1.18 18.79 17.84
CA SER A 464 -2.12 17.82 18.40
C SER A 464 -1.60 16.39 18.27
N LEU A 465 -1.88 15.56 19.27
CA LEU A 465 -1.55 14.15 19.31
C LEU A 465 -2.82 13.33 19.38
N HIS A 466 -3.03 12.47 18.39
CA HIS A 466 -4.19 11.60 18.31
C HIS A 466 -3.77 10.14 18.36
N PHE A 467 -4.57 9.31 19.03
CA PHE A 467 -4.39 7.86 18.97
C PHE A 467 -5.73 7.15 18.78
N LEU A 468 -5.66 5.99 18.14
CA LEU A 468 -6.77 5.08 17.90
C LEU A 468 -6.39 3.71 18.46
N THR A 469 -7.28 3.09 19.21
CA THR A 469 -7.12 1.71 19.69
C THR A 469 -8.27 0.84 19.22
N GLU A 470 -8.00 -0.43 18.91
CA GLU A 470 -9.01 -1.40 18.48
C GLU A 470 -8.60 -2.81 18.90
N THR A 471 -9.57 -3.69 19.10
CA THR A 471 -9.33 -5.11 19.35
C THR A 471 -9.58 -5.89 18.08
N VAL A 472 -8.55 -6.58 17.58
CA VAL A 472 -8.56 -7.27 16.29
C VAL A 472 -8.27 -8.75 16.49
N PHE A 473 -9.20 -9.61 16.08
CA PHE A 473 -8.98 -11.05 16.00
C PHE A 473 -8.32 -11.39 14.67
N ASP A 474 -7.18 -12.08 14.73
CA ASP A 474 -6.40 -12.50 13.57
C ASP A 474 -6.67 -13.97 13.23
N PRO A 475 -7.55 -14.25 12.24
CA PRO A 475 -7.86 -15.62 11.87
C PRO A 475 -6.72 -16.29 11.08
N TYR A 476 -5.79 -15.53 10.50
CA TYR A 476 -4.67 -16.07 9.73
C TYR A 476 -3.60 -16.65 10.65
N ASN A 477 -3.45 -16.11 11.86
CA ASN A 477 -2.52 -16.58 12.89
C ASN A 477 -3.19 -17.45 13.94
N THR A 478 -4.51 -17.59 13.90
CA THR A 478 -5.29 -18.44 14.79
C THR A 478 -5.44 -19.84 14.19
N TYR A 479 -5.30 -20.86 15.01
CA TYR A 479 -5.65 -22.24 14.65
C TYR A 479 -6.30 -22.97 15.81
N TYR A 480 -7.15 -23.96 15.51
CA TYR A 480 -7.90 -24.74 16.49
C TYR A 480 -8.10 -26.17 15.98
N TYR A 481 -7.35 -27.14 16.52
CA TYR A 481 -7.35 -28.55 16.10
C TYR A 481 -8.28 -29.44 16.92
N LEU A 482 -9.17 -28.87 17.66
CA LEU A 482 -10.14 -29.55 18.52
C LEU A 482 -11.53 -29.47 17.89
N PRO A 483 -12.50 -30.31 18.35
CA PRO A 483 -13.89 -30.17 17.92
C PRO A 483 -14.43 -28.77 18.14
N ILE A 484 -15.11 -28.23 17.13
CA ILE A 484 -15.70 -26.88 17.16
C ILE A 484 -17.19 -27.06 17.49
N ASP A 485 -17.52 -26.86 18.75
CA ASP A 485 -18.87 -26.92 19.34
C ASP A 485 -19.24 -25.58 20.00
N ASN A 486 -20.36 -25.55 20.71
CA ASN A 486 -20.80 -24.36 21.41
C ASN A 486 -19.83 -23.94 22.52
N PHE A 487 -19.15 -24.90 23.17
CA PHE A 487 -18.13 -24.61 24.18
C PHE A 487 -16.94 -23.89 23.56
N ALA A 488 -16.44 -24.36 22.40
CA ALA A 488 -15.34 -23.74 21.68
C ALA A 488 -15.70 -22.32 21.23
N ASN A 489 -16.89 -22.12 20.67
CA ASN A 489 -17.35 -20.80 20.26
C ASN A 489 -17.54 -19.85 21.47
N CYS A 490 -18.10 -20.33 22.56
CA CYS A 490 -18.22 -19.58 23.80
C CYS A 490 -16.84 -19.16 24.34
N PHE A 491 -15.93 -20.11 24.49
CA PHE A 491 -14.56 -19.90 24.94
C PHE A 491 -13.83 -18.83 24.14
N ILE A 492 -13.90 -18.90 22.80
CA ILE A 492 -13.23 -17.95 21.91
C ILE A 492 -13.81 -16.56 22.04
N ASN A 493 -15.15 -16.45 22.11
CA ASN A 493 -15.79 -15.15 22.28
C ASN A 493 -15.50 -14.54 23.65
N MET A 494 -15.45 -15.33 24.71
CA MET A 494 -15.02 -14.85 26.03
C MET A 494 -13.56 -14.35 26.01
N TYR A 495 -12.66 -15.04 25.32
CA TYR A 495 -11.28 -14.59 25.15
C TYR A 495 -11.20 -13.27 24.36
N PHE A 496 -11.97 -13.14 23.29
CA PHE A 496 -12.06 -11.92 22.50
C PHE A 496 -12.63 -10.75 23.31
N ASP A 497 -13.68 -11.00 24.11
CA ASP A 497 -14.28 -10.02 25.03
C ASP A 497 -13.32 -9.59 26.14
N LEU A 498 -12.52 -10.52 26.69
CA LEU A 498 -11.46 -10.19 27.66
C LEU A 498 -10.44 -9.23 27.05
N CYS A 499 -10.04 -9.48 25.81
CA CYS A 499 -9.11 -8.59 25.09
C CYS A 499 -9.73 -7.19 24.86
N GLU A 500 -11.03 -7.11 24.59
CA GLU A 500 -11.72 -5.82 24.47
C GLU A 500 -11.80 -5.06 25.80
N ILE A 501 -12.04 -5.75 26.90
CA ILE A 501 -11.99 -5.12 28.23
C ILE A 501 -10.61 -4.52 28.46
N GLN A 502 -9.55 -5.27 28.15
CA GLN A 502 -8.16 -4.80 28.26
C GLN A 502 -7.90 -3.60 27.34
N ARG A 503 -8.42 -3.58 26.12
CA ARG A 503 -8.29 -2.41 25.23
C ARG A 503 -8.93 -1.17 25.86
N ARG A 504 -10.13 -1.30 26.46
CA ARG A 504 -10.83 -0.20 27.14
C ARG A 504 -10.05 0.30 28.36
N GLU A 505 -9.44 -0.60 29.11
CA GLU A 505 -8.55 -0.24 30.22
C GLU A 505 -7.31 0.50 29.73
N LEU A 506 -6.67 -0.01 28.68
CA LEU A 506 -5.55 0.66 27.99
C LEU A 506 -5.93 2.07 27.56
N GLU A 507 -7.04 2.22 26.86
CA GLU A 507 -7.52 3.51 26.37
C GLU A 507 -7.74 4.52 27.49
N LYS A 508 -8.39 4.12 28.58
CA LYS A 508 -8.57 4.94 29.81
C LYS A 508 -7.23 5.37 30.38
N MET A 509 -6.27 4.45 30.46
CA MET A 509 -4.91 4.75 30.93
C MET A 509 -4.20 5.75 30.01
N LEU A 510 -4.25 5.57 28.70
CA LEU A 510 -3.64 6.48 27.74
C LEU A 510 -4.22 7.91 27.84
N PHE A 511 -5.54 8.04 27.98
CA PHE A 511 -6.20 9.35 28.18
C PHE A 511 -5.84 10.03 29.51
N SER A 512 -5.43 9.25 30.52
CA SER A 512 -5.02 9.80 31.82
C SER A 512 -3.60 10.39 31.84
N ILE A 513 -2.80 10.16 30.81
CA ILE A 513 -1.42 10.63 30.73
C ILE A 513 -1.40 12.17 30.53
N SER A 514 -0.85 12.85 31.50
CA SER A 514 -0.64 14.31 31.43
C SER A 514 0.51 14.65 30.47
N ASN A 515 0.32 15.65 29.60
CA ASN A 515 1.27 16.05 28.57
C ASN A 515 1.75 14.83 27.74
N PRO A 516 0.84 14.19 26.99
CA PRO A 516 1.16 12.98 26.24
C PRO A 516 2.19 13.30 25.15
N THR A 517 3.12 12.37 24.95
CA THR A 517 4.03 12.34 23.81
C THR A 517 3.97 10.96 23.19
N VAL A 518 4.38 10.82 21.92
CA VAL A 518 4.43 9.53 21.23
C VAL A 518 5.15 8.49 22.07
N GLU A 519 6.32 8.84 22.62
CA GLU A 519 7.14 7.96 23.45
C GLU A 519 6.41 7.52 24.73
N LYS A 520 5.78 8.45 25.46
CA LYS A 520 5.02 8.12 26.67
C LYS A 520 3.87 7.17 26.39
N LEU A 521 3.12 7.41 25.28
CA LEU A 521 2.02 6.53 24.88
C LEU A 521 2.52 5.13 24.49
N GLN A 522 3.65 5.04 23.79
CA GLN A 522 4.27 3.77 23.43
C GLN A 522 4.73 2.97 24.66
N VAL A 523 5.44 3.60 25.56
CA VAL A 523 5.90 2.97 26.81
C VAL A 523 4.72 2.50 27.64
N ALA A 524 3.66 3.30 27.75
CA ALA A 524 2.46 2.92 28.45
C ALA A 524 1.78 1.69 27.81
N TYR A 525 1.68 1.67 26.48
CA TYR A 525 1.15 0.51 25.74
C TYR A 525 2.00 -0.74 26.00
N ASP A 526 3.33 -0.66 25.84
CA ASP A 526 4.22 -1.81 25.97
C ASP A 526 4.16 -2.40 27.40
N ASN A 527 4.11 -1.54 28.43
CA ASN A 527 3.93 -1.96 29.82
C ASN A 527 2.56 -2.59 30.07
N PHE A 528 1.50 -2.02 29.51
CA PHE A 528 0.16 -2.57 29.64
C PHE A 528 0.04 -3.95 28.99
N MET A 529 0.67 -4.16 27.83
CA MET A 529 0.65 -5.44 27.12
C MET A 529 1.27 -6.58 27.95
N LEU A 530 2.28 -6.30 28.74
CA LEU A 530 2.85 -7.29 29.68
C LEU A 530 1.86 -7.69 30.78
N TYR A 531 1.08 -6.74 31.28
CA TYR A 531 0.01 -7.00 32.22
C TYR A 531 -1.13 -7.79 31.59
N ALA A 532 -1.61 -7.32 30.43
CA ALA A 532 -2.70 -7.94 29.68
C ALA A 532 -2.40 -9.40 29.31
N GLN A 533 -1.16 -9.70 28.91
CA GLN A 533 -0.73 -11.06 28.59
C GLN A 533 -0.87 -11.99 29.79
N LYS A 534 -0.45 -11.58 30.98
CA LYS A 534 -0.60 -12.40 32.21
C LYS A 534 -2.05 -12.73 32.52
N GLN A 535 -2.96 -11.78 32.32
CA GLN A 535 -4.39 -12.00 32.51
C GLN A 535 -4.97 -12.98 31.49
N ARG A 536 -4.55 -12.88 30.23
CA ARG A 536 -4.93 -13.81 29.17
C ARG A 536 -4.44 -15.24 29.45
N GLU A 537 -3.20 -15.38 29.88
CA GLU A 537 -2.62 -16.67 30.28
C GLU A 537 -3.38 -17.29 31.46
N LEU A 538 -3.76 -16.48 32.45
CA LEU A 538 -4.59 -16.92 33.59
C LEU A 538 -5.94 -17.40 33.12
N PHE A 539 -6.64 -16.64 32.26
CA PHE A 539 -7.91 -17.04 31.66
C PHE A 539 -7.79 -18.39 30.96
N LEU A 540 -6.83 -18.52 30.02
CA LEU A 540 -6.63 -19.74 29.25
C LEU A 540 -6.35 -20.96 30.13
N LYS A 541 -5.61 -20.77 31.24
CA LYS A 541 -5.30 -21.81 32.22
C LYS A 541 -6.52 -22.21 33.04
N GLU A 542 -7.29 -21.23 33.55
CA GLU A 542 -8.43 -21.47 34.44
C GLU A 542 -9.62 -22.11 33.71
N VAL A 543 -9.94 -21.67 32.49
CA VAL A 543 -11.11 -22.13 31.76
C VAL A 543 -10.90 -23.44 31.01
N ASP A 544 -9.64 -23.83 30.77
CA ASP A 544 -9.25 -25.04 30.04
C ASP A 544 -10.15 -25.30 28.81
N ARG A 545 -10.18 -24.36 27.86
CA ARG A 545 -10.98 -24.40 26.62
C ARG A 545 -12.49 -24.43 26.81
N GLY A 546 -12.97 -23.90 27.90
CA GLY A 546 -14.39 -23.86 28.23
C GLY A 546 -14.94 -25.09 28.97
N THR A 547 -14.08 -26.06 29.33
CA THR A 547 -14.52 -27.32 29.98
C THR A 547 -14.75 -27.19 31.49
N VAL A 548 -14.20 -26.17 32.13
CA VAL A 548 -14.30 -25.99 33.59
C VAL A 548 -15.46 -25.04 33.95
N LYS A 549 -16.63 -25.58 34.23
CA LYS A 549 -17.86 -24.83 34.52
C LYS A 549 -17.68 -23.66 35.47
N LYS A 550 -17.16 -23.90 36.66
CA LYS A 550 -17.03 -22.88 37.72
C LYS A 550 -16.23 -21.66 37.32
N THR A 551 -15.13 -21.85 36.56
CA THR A 551 -14.27 -20.75 36.11
C THR A 551 -14.84 -20.07 34.88
N MET A 552 -15.53 -20.81 34.00
CA MET A 552 -16.30 -20.23 32.90
C MET A 552 -17.40 -19.29 33.40
N GLU A 553 -18.20 -19.72 34.40
CA GLU A 553 -19.22 -18.89 35.02
C GLU A 553 -18.62 -17.63 35.69
N LYS A 554 -17.49 -17.80 36.41
CA LYS A 554 -16.75 -16.67 37.01
C LYS A 554 -16.32 -15.63 35.97
N TRP A 555 -15.65 -16.09 34.90
CA TRP A 555 -15.15 -15.19 33.85
C TRP A 555 -16.28 -14.59 33.00
N ASN A 556 -17.36 -15.36 32.76
CA ASN A 556 -18.53 -14.85 32.05
C ASN A 556 -19.25 -13.75 32.86
N ALA A 557 -19.37 -13.92 34.19
CA ALA A 557 -19.93 -12.90 35.08
C ALA A 557 -19.08 -11.61 35.08
N TYR A 558 -17.75 -11.74 35.08
CA TYR A 558 -16.84 -10.61 34.93
C TYR A 558 -17.04 -9.88 33.58
N ILE A 559 -17.04 -10.62 32.46
CA ILE A 559 -17.25 -10.07 31.12
C ILE A 559 -18.64 -9.39 31.03
N PHE A 560 -19.67 -10.03 31.56
CA PHE A 560 -21.01 -9.45 31.57
C PHE A 560 -21.06 -8.13 32.34
N HIS A 561 -20.40 -8.06 33.50
CA HIS A 561 -20.31 -6.83 34.29
C HIS A 561 -19.61 -5.70 33.52
N GLU A 562 -18.48 -5.98 32.83
CA GLU A 562 -17.67 -4.97 32.16
C GLU A 562 -18.25 -4.49 30.83
N ILE A 563 -18.84 -5.39 30.03
CA ILE A 563 -19.25 -5.08 28.65
C ILE A 563 -20.64 -5.56 28.25
N GLY A 564 -21.35 -6.25 29.17
CA GLY A 564 -22.73 -6.67 29.00
C GLY A 564 -22.91 -7.89 28.07
N ASN A 565 -21.89 -8.73 27.88
CA ASN A 565 -21.94 -9.93 27.05
C ASN A 565 -22.06 -11.19 27.92
N ASP A 566 -23.15 -11.92 27.79
CA ASP A 566 -23.36 -13.25 28.41
C ASP A 566 -23.09 -14.34 27.36
N ASN A 567 -21.83 -14.75 27.22
CA ASN A 567 -21.44 -15.72 26.22
C ASN A 567 -21.96 -17.12 26.49
N ILE A 568 -22.14 -17.50 27.77
CA ILE A 568 -22.70 -18.81 28.15
C ILE A 568 -24.13 -18.93 27.64
N SER A 569 -24.97 -17.92 27.91
CA SER A 569 -26.34 -17.89 27.40
C SER A 569 -26.40 -17.75 25.88
N LEU A 570 -25.54 -16.91 25.27
CA LEU A 570 -25.54 -16.66 23.82
C LEU A 570 -25.18 -17.90 23.00
N PHE A 571 -24.35 -18.78 23.52
CA PHE A 571 -23.92 -20.03 22.85
C PHE A 571 -24.62 -21.26 23.40
N GLU A 572 -25.65 -21.09 24.27
CA GLU A 572 -26.43 -22.19 24.84
C GLU A 572 -25.54 -23.28 25.46
N VAL A 573 -24.50 -22.87 26.20
CA VAL A 573 -23.57 -23.81 26.84
C VAL A 573 -24.19 -24.41 28.07
N ASN A 574 -24.48 -25.72 28.03
CA ASN A 574 -25.02 -26.48 29.13
C ASN A 574 -23.94 -27.40 29.73
N TYR A 575 -23.68 -27.25 31.02
CA TYR A 575 -22.70 -28.07 31.76
C TYR A 575 -23.36 -29.23 32.48
#